data_9008cc558365c12a6095481ea0d3e048
#
_entry.id   9008cc558365c12a6095481ea0d3e048
#
_cell.length_a   1.000
_cell.length_b   1.000
_cell.length_c   1.000
_cell.angle_alpha   90.00
_cell.angle_beta   90.00
_cell.angle_gamma   90.00
#
_symmetry.space_group_name_H-M   'P 1'
#
loop_
_entity.id
_entity.type
_entity.pdbx_description
1 polymer ?
#
loop_
_entity_poly.entity_id
_entity_poly.type
_entity_poly.pdbx_seq_one_letter_code
_entity_poly.pdbx_strand_id
1 'polypeptide(L)'
;MPEYKAPLRDMRFLIDHVFDFHSNYAALGATDASPDMVNAILEEGAKFCENVLSPLNRSGDEEGCHFDNGVVTTPMGFKQAFAQYIEGGWHGLAADPLYGGQGLPISLGLVISEMVGSSNTSWGMYPGLTHGAMSAIHAHGTEAQKQTYLKKLTAGQWTGTMCLTEAHCGTDLGIIKTRAVPAADGSYAISGSKIFISAGEHDMSANIIHLVLAKLPDAPAGTKGISLFIVPKFLPDATGEAGERNGVSCGSIEHKMGIKASATCVLNFDEAKGFLIGEPNKGLNCMFTMMNHARLGTGMQGLCLGEASFQGAIKYANDRLQMRALTGPKAPEKVADPIIVHPDVRRMLLTMKAFNEGNRALTYFTAQLLDVAHLSADETARQDAEDLLAFLTPICKAFMTDTGLEVTNHGMQVFGGHGFIREWGMEQLVRDCRIAPIYEGTNGIQALDLLGRKVLGSQGKLLRGFTKIVHKFCAANAEHPQLAGYVAQLNQLNQQWGELTTRVGMAAMKNPDEVGAASVDYLMYSGYIILGYLWLRMALVAQAQLDAGSGDGDFCRGKLATSEFYFKRLLPRTAAHRAAIEAGSDCLMQLPAELFAL
;
A
#
# COMPACT_ATOMS: atom_id res chain seq x y z
N MET A 1 7.88 20.82 -10.17
CA MET A 1 7.71 19.53 -9.48
C MET A 1 9.01 18.76 -9.52
N PRO A 2 9.36 18.01 -8.47
CA PRO A 2 10.49 17.09 -8.55
C PRO A 2 10.33 16.14 -9.73
N GLU A 3 11.40 15.92 -10.48
CA GLU A 3 11.45 14.93 -11.54
C GLU A 3 11.68 13.57 -10.89
N TYR A 4 10.76 12.62 -11.10
CA TYR A 4 10.91 11.27 -10.55
C TYR A 4 11.94 10.47 -11.32
N LYS A 5 12.80 9.76 -10.60
CA LYS A 5 13.72 8.75 -11.13
C LYS A 5 13.55 7.46 -10.33
N ALA A 6 13.37 6.34 -11.02
CA ALA A 6 13.24 5.06 -10.35
C ALA A 6 14.52 4.73 -9.56
N PRO A 7 14.44 4.40 -8.27
CA PRO A 7 15.60 4.11 -7.44
C PRO A 7 16.12 2.68 -7.70
N LEU A 8 16.44 2.36 -8.97
CA LEU A 8 16.79 1.01 -9.44
C LEU A 8 17.94 0.38 -8.65
N ARG A 9 18.89 1.20 -8.20
CA ARG A 9 20.02 0.73 -7.41
C ARG A 9 19.57 0.15 -6.05
N ASP A 10 18.64 0.82 -5.37
CA ASP A 10 18.08 0.36 -4.10
C ASP A 10 17.16 -0.85 -4.31
N MET A 11 16.35 -0.82 -5.37
CA MET A 11 15.48 -1.93 -5.73
C MET A 11 16.29 -3.20 -6.02
N ARG A 12 17.35 -3.11 -6.85
CA ARG A 12 18.25 -4.23 -7.13
C ARG A 12 18.96 -4.74 -5.87
N PHE A 13 19.42 -3.84 -5.01
CA PHE A 13 20.03 -4.25 -3.74
C PHE A 13 19.11 -5.13 -2.90
N LEU A 14 17.83 -4.81 -2.83
CA LEU A 14 16.85 -5.63 -2.12
C LEU A 14 16.55 -6.93 -2.86
N ILE A 15 16.34 -6.89 -4.17
CA ILE A 15 15.99 -8.03 -5.01
C ILE A 15 17.13 -9.05 -5.05
N ASP A 16 18.35 -8.58 -5.36
CA ASP A 16 19.47 -9.46 -5.67
C ASP A 16 20.22 -9.94 -4.41
N HIS A 17 20.26 -9.12 -3.34
CA HIS A 17 21.17 -9.37 -2.22
C HIS A 17 20.48 -9.51 -0.86
N VAL A 18 19.43 -8.73 -0.55
CA VAL A 18 18.78 -8.79 0.76
C VAL A 18 17.75 -9.90 0.84
N PHE A 19 16.95 -10.07 -0.20
CA PHE A 19 15.86 -11.05 -0.25
C PHE A 19 16.11 -12.20 -1.23
N ASP A 20 17.10 -12.08 -2.13
CA ASP A 20 17.45 -13.09 -3.13
C ASP A 20 16.21 -13.64 -3.86
N PHE A 21 15.52 -12.73 -4.56
CA PHE A 21 14.31 -13.08 -5.31
C PHE A 21 14.59 -14.15 -6.36
N HIS A 22 15.77 -14.16 -6.94
CA HIS A 22 16.14 -15.12 -7.99
C HIS A 22 16.14 -16.55 -7.48
N SER A 23 16.73 -16.82 -6.29
CA SER A 23 16.67 -18.13 -5.65
C SER A 23 15.25 -18.49 -5.25
N ASN A 24 14.45 -17.52 -4.79
CA ASN A 24 13.05 -17.73 -4.45
C ASN A 24 12.22 -18.12 -5.68
N TYR A 25 12.38 -17.41 -6.81
CA TYR A 25 11.69 -17.71 -8.07
C TYR A 25 12.05 -19.09 -8.58
N ALA A 26 13.33 -19.46 -8.55
CA ALA A 26 13.77 -20.81 -8.93
C ALA A 26 13.15 -21.89 -8.05
N ALA A 27 13.09 -21.69 -6.73
CA ALA A 27 12.48 -22.62 -5.78
C ALA A 27 10.96 -22.76 -5.97
N LEU A 28 10.29 -21.70 -6.42
CA LEU A 28 8.85 -21.68 -6.71
C LEU A 28 8.50 -22.13 -8.14
N GLY A 29 9.49 -22.48 -8.96
CA GLY A 29 9.27 -22.89 -10.35
C GLY A 29 8.95 -21.75 -11.32
N ALA A 30 9.11 -20.48 -10.92
CA ALA A 30 8.91 -19.30 -11.76
C ALA A 30 10.14 -19.04 -12.65
N THR A 31 10.49 -20.00 -13.52
CA THR A 31 11.73 -20.01 -14.31
C THR A 31 11.80 -18.91 -15.36
N ASP A 32 10.66 -18.36 -15.79
CA ASP A 32 10.59 -17.28 -16.77
C ASP A 32 11.06 -15.94 -16.16
N ALA A 33 11.04 -15.80 -14.84
CA ALA A 33 11.58 -14.65 -14.12
C ALA A 33 13.10 -14.75 -13.92
N SER A 34 13.86 -14.96 -15.02
CA SER A 34 15.32 -14.99 -14.99
C SER A 34 15.91 -13.63 -14.56
N PRO A 35 17.15 -13.57 -14.03
CA PRO A 35 17.81 -12.32 -13.67
C PRO A 35 17.83 -11.28 -14.80
N ASP A 36 18.09 -11.70 -16.03
CA ASP A 36 18.08 -10.81 -17.21
C ASP A 36 16.69 -10.28 -17.50
N MET A 37 15.65 -11.13 -17.40
CA MET A 37 14.25 -10.72 -17.58
C MET A 37 13.84 -9.72 -16.48
N VAL A 38 14.14 -9.99 -15.23
CA VAL A 38 13.85 -9.09 -14.10
C VAL A 38 14.51 -7.73 -14.33
N ASN A 39 15.80 -7.69 -14.71
CA ASN A 39 16.52 -6.46 -15.00
C ASN A 39 15.90 -5.68 -16.17
N ALA A 40 15.53 -6.35 -17.27
CA ALA A 40 14.87 -5.72 -18.41
C ALA A 40 13.52 -5.10 -18.00
N ILE A 41 12.71 -5.81 -17.23
CA ILE A 41 11.43 -5.32 -16.70
C ILE A 41 11.64 -4.08 -15.82
N LEU A 42 12.62 -4.09 -14.92
CA LEU A 42 12.92 -2.93 -14.07
C LEU A 42 13.33 -1.70 -14.89
N GLU A 43 14.18 -1.87 -15.92
CA GLU A 43 14.64 -0.77 -16.75
C GLU A 43 13.55 -0.18 -17.65
N GLU A 44 12.77 -1.04 -18.31
CA GLU A 44 11.66 -0.57 -19.15
C GLU A 44 10.51 0.02 -18.32
N GLY A 45 10.20 -0.58 -17.16
CA GLY A 45 9.24 -0.02 -16.21
C GLY A 45 9.67 1.36 -15.71
N ALA A 46 10.94 1.54 -15.38
CA ALA A 46 11.50 2.84 -15.01
C ALA A 46 11.33 3.87 -16.13
N LYS A 47 11.69 3.52 -17.39
CA LYS A 47 11.53 4.42 -18.54
C LYS A 47 10.09 4.84 -18.75
N PHE A 48 9.13 3.91 -18.65
CA PHE A 48 7.70 4.21 -18.75
C PHE A 48 7.26 5.20 -17.65
N CYS A 49 7.61 4.91 -16.41
CA CYS A 49 7.23 5.74 -15.26
C CYS A 49 7.86 7.14 -15.32
N GLU A 50 9.13 7.23 -15.68
CA GLU A 50 9.88 8.50 -15.77
C GLU A 50 9.43 9.38 -16.94
N ASN A 51 9.20 8.78 -18.12
CA ASN A 51 8.98 9.53 -19.35
C ASN A 51 7.50 9.71 -19.73
N VAL A 52 6.61 8.81 -19.24
CA VAL A 52 5.18 8.86 -19.57
C VAL A 52 4.35 9.30 -18.36
N LEU A 53 4.50 8.66 -17.21
CA LEU A 53 3.63 8.93 -16.06
C LEU A 53 4.02 10.18 -15.25
N SER A 54 5.32 10.34 -14.99
CA SER A 54 5.81 11.46 -14.16
C SER A 54 5.46 12.84 -14.73
N PRO A 55 5.56 13.11 -16.06
CA PRO A 55 5.12 14.37 -16.65
C PRO A 55 3.63 14.68 -16.46
N LEU A 56 2.79 13.62 -16.37
CA LEU A 56 1.33 13.76 -16.22
C LEU A 56 0.88 13.98 -14.76
N ASN A 57 1.77 13.85 -13.78
CA ASN A 57 1.37 13.92 -12.38
C ASN A 57 0.88 15.32 -11.99
N ARG A 58 1.63 16.35 -12.31
CA ARG A 58 1.27 17.75 -12.00
C ARG A 58 0.09 18.23 -12.87
N SER A 59 0.17 18.05 -14.18
CA SER A 59 -0.89 18.47 -15.09
C SER A 59 -2.22 17.79 -14.73
N GLY A 60 -2.19 16.51 -14.36
CA GLY A 60 -3.37 15.79 -13.89
C GLY A 60 -3.97 16.37 -12.60
N ASP A 61 -3.15 16.76 -11.60
CA ASP A 61 -3.65 17.40 -10.37
C ASP A 61 -4.24 18.80 -10.64
N GLU A 62 -3.63 19.54 -11.55
CA GLU A 62 -4.11 20.88 -11.92
C GLU A 62 -5.42 20.84 -12.71
N GLU A 63 -5.56 19.90 -13.63
CA GLU A 63 -6.76 19.70 -14.46
C GLU A 63 -7.88 18.99 -13.67
N GLY A 64 -7.56 17.89 -12.99
CA GLY A 64 -8.54 17.02 -12.34
C GLY A 64 -9.39 16.22 -13.34
N CYS A 65 -10.37 15.47 -12.81
CA CYS A 65 -11.36 14.78 -13.62
C CYS A 65 -12.55 15.68 -13.90
N HIS A 66 -13.13 15.59 -15.10
CA HIS A 66 -14.31 16.32 -15.51
C HIS A 66 -15.55 15.44 -15.46
N PHE A 67 -16.63 15.94 -14.87
CA PHE A 67 -17.92 15.24 -14.80
C PHE A 67 -18.97 16.05 -15.57
N ASP A 68 -19.63 15.38 -16.52
CA ASP A 68 -20.75 15.95 -17.26
C ASP A 68 -21.81 14.87 -17.55
N ASN A 69 -23.03 15.07 -17.06
CA ASN A 69 -24.20 14.23 -17.33
C ASN A 69 -23.96 12.73 -17.15
N GLY A 70 -23.26 12.33 -16.07
CA GLY A 70 -22.99 10.93 -15.76
C GLY A 70 -21.75 10.35 -16.43
N VAL A 71 -21.03 11.14 -17.22
CA VAL A 71 -19.78 10.76 -17.89
C VAL A 71 -18.61 11.43 -17.18
N VAL A 72 -17.52 10.67 -16.98
CA VAL A 72 -16.28 11.20 -16.42
C VAL A 72 -15.18 11.12 -17.47
N THR A 73 -14.53 12.25 -17.73
CA THR A 73 -13.34 12.34 -18.57
C THR A 73 -12.11 12.52 -17.67
N THR A 74 -11.10 11.69 -17.89
CA THR A 74 -9.83 11.78 -17.19
C THR A 74 -8.96 12.91 -17.75
N PRO A 75 -7.95 13.41 -16.99
CA PRO A 75 -7.06 14.45 -17.47
C PRO A 75 -6.35 14.08 -18.78
N MET A 76 -5.98 15.12 -19.53
CA MET A 76 -5.27 14.97 -20.80
C MET A 76 -4.02 14.07 -20.62
N GLY A 77 -3.85 13.11 -21.54
CA GLY A 77 -2.73 12.18 -21.53
C GLY A 77 -2.96 10.88 -20.74
N PHE A 78 -3.91 10.84 -19.80
CA PHE A 78 -4.16 9.66 -18.96
C PHE A 78 -4.58 8.44 -19.77
N LYS A 79 -5.52 8.63 -20.70
CA LYS A 79 -6.00 7.56 -21.58
C LYS A 79 -4.90 7.02 -22.49
N GLN A 80 -4.06 7.91 -23.05
CA GLN A 80 -2.93 7.52 -23.88
C GLN A 80 -1.86 6.76 -23.08
N ALA A 81 -1.57 7.22 -21.86
CA ALA A 81 -0.67 6.53 -20.95
C ALA A 81 -1.20 5.14 -20.59
N PHE A 82 -2.52 4.98 -20.40
CA PHE A 82 -3.13 3.69 -20.14
C PHE A 82 -3.02 2.73 -21.35
N ALA A 83 -3.22 3.23 -22.56
CA ALA A 83 -3.01 2.43 -23.76
C ALA A 83 -1.55 1.95 -23.89
N GLN A 84 -0.56 2.82 -23.63
CA GLN A 84 0.86 2.44 -23.61
C GLN A 84 1.19 1.44 -22.51
N TYR A 85 0.58 1.55 -21.33
CA TYR A 85 0.73 0.60 -20.22
C TYR A 85 0.24 -0.80 -20.61
N ILE A 86 -0.91 -0.86 -21.29
CA ILE A 86 -1.46 -2.11 -21.80
C ILE A 86 -0.57 -2.69 -22.91
N GLU A 87 -0.16 -1.87 -23.88
CA GLU A 87 0.70 -2.29 -25.00
C GLU A 87 2.05 -2.82 -24.49
N GLY A 88 2.61 -2.20 -23.44
CA GLY A 88 3.83 -2.67 -22.77
C GLY A 88 3.65 -3.95 -21.95
N GLY A 89 2.43 -4.49 -21.84
CA GLY A 89 2.16 -5.73 -21.11
C GLY A 89 2.16 -5.60 -19.58
N TRP A 90 2.30 -4.40 -19.05
CA TRP A 90 2.44 -4.16 -17.60
C TRP A 90 1.22 -4.59 -16.80
N HIS A 91 0.04 -4.46 -17.39
CA HIS A 91 -1.22 -4.77 -16.71
C HIS A 91 -1.39 -6.26 -16.43
N GLY A 92 -0.95 -7.12 -17.36
CA GLY A 92 -1.05 -8.57 -17.26
C GLY A 92 0.19 -9.26 -16.68
N LEU A 93 1.18 -8.52 -16.15
CA LEU A 93 2.50 -9.05 -15.77
C LEU A 93 2.43 -10.27 -14.84
N ALA A 94 1.65 -10.19 -13.76
CA ALA A 94 1.49 -11.27 -12.78
C ALA A 94 0.14 -12.01 -12.91
N ALA A 95 -0.63 -11.74 -13.96
CA ALA A 95 -1.92 -12.40 -14.16
C ALA A 95 -1.75 -13.82 -14.74
N ASP A 96 -2.74 -14.68 -14.47
CA ASP A 96 -2.75 -16.06 -14.90
C ASP A 96 -2.73 -16.19 -16.45
N PRO A 97 -1.79 -16.96 -17.01
CA PRO A 97 -1.70 -17.23 -18.46
C PRO A 97 -2.97 -17.81 -19.08
N LEU A 98 -3.79 -18.55 -18.33
CA LEU A 98 -5.08 -19.07 -18.79
C LEU A 98 -6.04 -17.95 -19.22
N TYR A 99 -5.85 -16.75 -18.68
CA TYR A 99 -6.67 -15.57 -18.98
C TYR A 99 -5.89 -14.47 -19.70
N GLY A 100 -4.74 -14.82 -20.30
CA GLY A 100 -3.94 -13.90 -21.12
C GLY A 100 -2.88 -13.11 -20.36
N GLY A 101 -2.59 -13.48 -19.12
CA GLY A 101 -1.48 -12.92 -18.34
C GLY A 101 -0.11 -13.51 -18.70
N GLN A 102 0.95 -12.96 -18.12
CA GLN A 102 2.32 -13.42 -18.34
C GLN A 102 2.78 -14.44 -17.28
N GLY A 103 2.05 -14.59 -16.17
CA GLY A 103 2.35 -15.56 -15.12
C GLY A 103 3.63 -15.29 -14.34
N LEU A 104 4.16 -14.07 -14.39
CA LEU A 104 5.35 -13.70 -13.62
C LEU A 104 5.01 -13.53 -12.13
N PRO A 105 6.00 -13.60 -11.22
CA PRO A 105 5.77 -13.46 -9.79
C PRO A 105 5.05 -12.16 -9.40
N ILE A 106 4.16 -12.24 -8.41
CA ILE A 106 3.40 -11.09 -7.88
C ILE A 106 4.36 -10.02 -7.35
N SER A 107 5.47 -10.44 -6.75
CA SER A 107 6.50 -9.53 -6.23
C SER A 107 7.04 -8.59 -7.31
N LEU A 108 7.26 -9.08 -8.53
CA LEU A 108 7.72 -8.25 -9.64
C LEU A 108 6.66 -7.21 -10.06
N GLY A 109 5.38 -7.61 -10.07
CA GLY A 109 4.26 -6.69 -10.28
C GLY A 109 4.18 -5.58 -9.23
N LEU A 110 4.48 -5.89 -7.97
CA LEU A 110 4.50 -4.90 -6.88
C LEU A 110 5.68 -3.92 -7.01
N VAL A 111 6.86 -4.37 -7.47
CA VAL A 111 7.99 -3.49 -7.75
C VAL A 111 7.64 -2.48 -8.85
N ILE A 112 6.98 -2.91 -9.92
CA ILE A 112 6.49 -2.00 -10.97
C ILE A 112 5.41 -1.06 -10.42
N SER A 113 4.52 -1.56 -9.58
CA SER A 113 3.47 -0.73 -8.94
C SER A 113 4.06 0.36 -8.02
N GLU A 114 5.21 0.12 -7.37
CA GLU A 114 5.94 1.16 -6.64
C GLU A 114 6.41 2.28 -7.58
N MET A 115 6.99 1.94 -8.73
CA MET A 115 7.44 2.95 -9.70
C MET A 115 6.25 3.76 -10.26
N VAL A 116 5.15 3.08 -10.59
CA VAL A 116 3.90 3.70 -11.07
C VAL A 116 3.35 4.66 -10.01
N GLY A 117 3.20 4.21 -8.77
CA GLY A 117 2.68 5.02 -7.67
C GLY A 117 3.58 6.22 -7.34
N SER A 118 4.91 6.06 -7.42
CA SER A 118 5.87 7.13 -7.16
C SER A 118 5.89 8.19 -8.27
N SER A 119 5.66 7.78 -9.52
CA SER A 119 5.63 8.69 -10.66
C SER A 119 4.29 9.42 -10.80
N ASN A 120 3.16 8.73 -10.57
CA ASN A 120 1.81 9.29 -10.65
C ASN A 120 0.79 8.45 -9.87
N THR A 121 0.63 8.74 -8.58
CA THR A 121 -0.28 8.01 -7.69
C THR A 121 -1.72 8.06 -8.17
N SER A 122 -2.19 9.22 -8.65
CA SER A 122 -3.58 9.38 -9.13
C SER A 122 -3.88 8.48 -10.33
N TRP A 123 -2.96 8.37 -11.26
CA TRP A 123 -3.08 7.47 -12.42
C TRP A 123 -3.00 6.00 -12.00
N GLY A 124 -2.09 5.67 -11.08
CA GLY A 124 -1.89 4.30 -10.57
C GLY A 124 -3.13 3.70 -9.88
N MET A 125 -4.08 4.53 -9.44
CA MET A 125 -5.34 4.06 -8.85
C MET A 125 -6.17 3.22 -9.82
N TYR A 126 -6.18 3.54 -11.11
CA TYR A 126 -7.00 2.84 -12.12
C TYR A 126 -6.57 1.38 -12.33
N PRO A 127 -5.30 1.07 -12.68
CA PRO A 127 -4.86 -0.32 -12.80
C PRO A 127 -4.87 -1.05 -11.44
N GLY A 128 -4.56 -0.37 -10.34
CA GLY A 128 -4.50 -0.99 -9.01
C GLY A 128 -5.84 -1.60 -8.56
N LEU A 129 -6.95 -0.88 -8.79
CA LEU A 129 -8.30 -1.42 -8.47
C LEU A 129 -8.69 -2.57 -9.40
N THR A 130 -8.29 -2.51 -10.67
CA THR A 130 -8.54 -3.58 -11.62
C THR A 130 -7.84 -4.87 -11.21
N HIS A 131 -6.57 -4.81 -10.77
CA HIS A 131 -5.84 -5.98 -10.24
C HIS A 131 -6.56 -6.61 -9.03
N GLY A 132 -7.09 -5.78 -8.13
CA GLY A 132 -7.88 -6.27 -7.00
C GLY A 132 -9.15 -7.00 -7.43
N ALA A 133 -9.89 -6.46 -8.42
CA ALA A 133 -11.07 -7.09 -8.96
C ALA A 133 -10.74 -8.42 -9.68
N MET A 134 -9.65 -8.45 -10.45
CA MET A 134 -9.14 -9.68 -11.08
C MET A 134 -8.85 -10.75 -10.01
N SER A 135 -8.16 -10.41 -8.93
CA SER A 135 -7.84 -11.34 -7.85
C SER A 135 -9.09 -11.93 -7.19
N ALA A 136 -10.13 -11.11 -6.94
CA ALA A 136 -11.39 -11.59 -6.35
C ALA A 136 -12.17 -12.51 -7.31
N ILE A 137 -12.27 -12.17 -8.59
CA ILE A 137 -12.93 -12.99 -9.59
C ILE A 137 -12.16 -14.31 -9.81
N HIS A 138 -10.82 -14.24 -9.87
CA HIS A 138 -9.97 -15.43 -10.03
C HIS A 138 -10.15 -16.42 -8.86
N ALA A 139 -10.16 -15.93 -7.62
CA ALA A 139 -10.26 -16.78 -6.45
C ALA A 139 -11.67 -17.35 -6.21
N HIS A 140 -12.72 -16.60 -6.52
CA HIS A 140 -14.09 -16.90 -6.07
C HIS A 140 -15.13 -16.98 -7.19
N GLY A 141 -14.83 -16.55 -8.41
CA GLY A 141 -15.72 -16.62 -9.55
C GLY A 141 -15.88 -18.06 -10.07
N THR A 142 -17.05 -18.34 -10.68
CA THR A 142 -17.25 -19.57 -11.45
C THR A 142 -16.38 -19.55 -12.71
N GLU A 143 -16.12 -20.72 -13.31
CA GLU A 143 -15.32 -20.77 -14.53
C GLU A 143 -15.93 -19.93 -15.67
N ALA A 144 -17.26 -19.91 -15.79
CA ALA A 144 -17.95 -19.05 -16.74
C ALA A 144 -17.69 -17.56 -16.48
N GLN A 145 -17.72 -17.13 -15.22
CA GLN A 145 -17.39 -15.76 -14.84
C GLN A 145 -15.93 -15.41 -15.13
N LYS A 146 -15.00 -16.32 -14.83
CA LYS A 146 -13.57 -16.13 -15.14
C LYS A 146 -13.36 -15.96 -16.65
N GLN A 147 -13.92 -16.84 -17.47
CA GLN A 147 -13.78 -16.76 -18.92
C GLN A 147 -14.40 -15.47 -19.49
N THR A 148 -15.52 -15.01 -18.93
CA THR A 148 -16.20 -13.80 -19.38
C THR A 148 -15.43 -12.52 -19.03
N TYR A 149 -14.93 -12.43 -17.79
CA TYR A 149 -14.43 -11.16 -17.26
C TYR A 149 -12.90 -11.09 -17.20
N LEU A 150 -12.19 -12.16 -16.78
CA LEU A 150 -10.75 -12.09 -16.54
C LEU A 150 -9.94 -11.81 -17.80
N LYS A 151 -10.29 -12.41 -18.94
CA LYS A 151 -9.56 -12.15 -20.20
C LYS A 151 -9.59 -10.66 -20.58
N LYS A 152 -10.76 -10.04 -20.46
CA LYS A 152 -10.94 -8.62 -20.79
C LYS A 152 -10.27 -7.69 -19.79
N LEU A 153 -10.33 -8.04 -18.49
CA LEU A 153 -9.66 -7.31 -17.42
C LEU A 153 -8.14 -7.44 -17.56
N THR A 154 -7.61 -8.64 -17.78
CA THR A 154 -6.16 -8.88 -17.96
C THR A 154 -5.61 -8.15 -19.19
N ALA A 155 -6.37 -8.14 -20.29
CA ALA A 155 -6.01 -7.38 -21.49
C ALA A 155 -6.18 -5.86 -21.33
N GLY A 156 -6.65 -5.35 -20.18
CA GLY A 156 -6.91 -3.93 -19.94
C GLY A 156 -8.03 -3.33 -20.81
N GLN A 157 -8.76 -4.15 -21.56
CA GLN A 157 -9.92 -3.71 -22.35
C GLN A 157 -11.05 -3.24 -21.44
N TRP A 158 -11.19 -3.91 -20.29
CA TRP A 158 -12.11 -3.58 -19.22
C TRP A 158 -11.34 -3.28 -17.94
N THR A 159 -11.94 -2.48 -17.05
CA THR A 159 -11.37 -2.16 -15.73
C THR A 159 -12.30 -2.64 -14.63
N GLY A 160 -11.80 -2.68 -13.39
CA GLY A 160 -12.55 -3.15 -12.24
C GLY A 160 -12.61 -2.14 -11.11
N THR A 161 -13.65 -2.21 -10.27
CA THR A 161 -13.83 -1.35 -9.10
C THR A 161 -14.33 -2.14 -7.90
N MET A 162 -14.21 -1.54 -6.72
CA MET A 162 -14.69 -2.05 -5.43
C MET A 162 -15.77 -1.11 -4.88
N CYS A 163 -17.01 -1.61 -4.73
CA CYS A 163 -18.18 -0.83 -4.34
C CYS A 163 -18.74 -1.30 -2.99
N LEU A 164 -18.19 -0.74 -1.88
CA LEU A 164 -18.55 -1.11 -0.51
C LEU A 164 -19.37 -0.02 0.18
N THR A 165 -18.79 1.18 0.25
CA THR A 165 -19.20 2.28 1.11
C THR A 165 -20.52 2.91 0.65
N GLU A 166 -21.38 3.22 1.62
CA GLU A 166 -22.60 4.00 1.42
C GLU A 166 -22.54 5.27 2.28
N ALA A 167 -23.39 6.27 2.00
CA ALA A 167 -23.35 7.57 2.66
C ALA A 167 -23.41 7.52 4.21
N HIS A 168 -24.02 6.48 4.76
CA HIS A 168 -24.19 6.29 6.20
C HIS A 168 -23.25 5.24 6.80
N CYS A 169 -22.42 4.56 6.00
CA CYS A 169 -21.51 3.52 6.49
C CYS A 169 -20.29 3.31 5.59
N GLY A 170 -19.12 3.25 6.22
CA GLY A 170 -17.85 2.89 5.57
C GLY A 170 -17.11 1.84 6.39
N THR A 171 -16.84 2.13 7.65
CA THR A 171 -16.20 1.18 8.58
C THR A 171 -17.12 0.03 8.97
N ASP A 172 -18.37 0.32 9.31
CA ASP A 172 -19.39 -0.71 9.63
C ASP A 172 -20.21 -1.05 8.38
N LEU A 173 -19.72 -2.02 7.60
CA LEU A 173 -20.44 -2.54 6.43
C LEU A 173 -21.68 -3.37 6.81
N GLY A 174 -21.84 -3.75 8.08
CA GLY A 174 -23.03 -4.51 8.55
C GLY A 174 -24.36 -3.79 8.31
N ILE A 175 -24.33 -2.46 8.16
CA ILE A 175 -25.51 -1.62 8.01
C ILE A 175 -25.78 -1.14 6.58
N ILE A 176 -25.08 -1.70 5.55
CA ILE A 176 -25.35 -1.37 4.13
C ILE A 176 -26.83 -1.61 3.79
N LYS A 177 -27.36 -0.79 2.89
CA LYS A 177 -28.76 -0.81 2.43
C LYS A 177 -28.92 -1.27 0.98
N THR A 178 -27.86 -1.31 0.18
CA THR A 178 -27.91 -1.85 -1.19
C THR A 178 -28.47 -3.25 -1.19
N ARG A 179 -29.45 -3.51 -2.07
CA ARG A 179 -30.20 -4.78 -2.15
C ARG A 179 -29.90 -5.49 -3.46
N ALA A 180 -30.00 -6.81 -3.42
CA ALA A 180 -29.90 -7.69 -4.57
C ALA A 180 -31.12 -8.62 -4.59
N VAL A 181 -32.04 -8.42 -5.52
CA VAL A 181 -33.27 -9.22 -5.66
C VAL A 181 -33.05 -10.28 -6.74
N PRO A 182 -33.25 -11.60 -6.46
CA PRO A 182 -33.10 -12.64 -7.44
C PRO A 182 -34.05 -12.44 -8.63
N ALA A 183 -33.56 -12.66 -9.85
CA ALA A 183 -34.32 -12.67 -11.10
C ALA A 183 -34.52 -14.10 -11.64
N ALA A 184 -35.51 -14.30 -12.50
CA ALA A 184 -35.85 -15.61 -13.04
C ALA A 184 -34.77 -16.27 -13.90
N ASP A 185 -33.85 -15.48 -14.45
CA ASP A 185 -32.74 -15.95 -15.30
C ASP A 185 -31.45 -16.29 -14.49
N GLY A 186 -31.54 -16.31 -13.16
CA GLY A 186 -30.41 -16.57 -12.26
C GLY A 186 -29.53 -15.38 -11.99
N SER A 187 -29.81 -14.20 -12.55
CA SER A 187 -29.16 -12.93 -12.21
C SER A 187 -29.85 -12.27 -11.01
N TYR A 188 -29.39 -11.09 -10.63
CA TYR A 188 -29.94 -10.30 -9.55
C TYR A 188 -30.15 -8.85 -10.01
N ALA A 189 -31.26 -8.24 -9.59
CA ALA A 189 -31.50 -6.81 -9.71
C ALA A 189 -30.87 -6.09 -8.51
N ILE A 190 -29.82 -5.30 -8.75
CA ILE A 190 -29.09 -4.56 -7.73
C ILE A 190 -29.64 -3.13 -7.65
N SER A 191 -30.05 -2.70 -6.45
CA SER A 191 -30.58 -1.36 -6.24
C SER A 191 -29.98 -0.72 -4.98
N GLY A 192 -29.50 0.52 -5.14
CA GLY A 192 -28.87 1.30 -4.07
C GLY A 192 -27.88 2.32 -4.59
N SER A 193 -27.15 2.97 -3.68
CA SER A 193 -26.11 3.94 -4.02
C SER A 193 -24.83 3.65 -3.25
N LYS A 194 -23.70 3.75 -3.92
CA LYS A 194 -22.36 3.60 -3.36
C LYS A 194 -21.58 4.90 -3.54
N ILE A 195 -20.82 5.29 -2.50
CA ILE A 195 -20.02 6.51 -2.53
C ILE A 195 -18.53 6.22 -2.40
N PHE A 196 -17.71 7.19 -2.76
CA PHE A 196 -16.24 7.10 -2.73
C PHE A 196 -15.68 5.98 -3.61
N ILE A 197 -16.34 5.70 -4.74
CA ILE A 197 -15.91 4.64 -5.64
C ILE A 197 -14.81 5.16 -6.55
N SER A 198 -13.58 4.78 -6.25
CA SER A 198 -12.42 5.09 -7.09
C SER A 198 -12.56 4.41 -8.45
N ALA A 199 -12.28 5.13 -9.53
CA ALA A 199 -12.44 4.67 -10.91
C ALA A 199 -13.86 4.15 -11.24
N GLY A 200 -14.89 4.64 -10.52
CA GLY A 200 -16.28 4.19 -10.72
C GLY A 200 -16.84 4.54 -12.09
N GLU A 201 -16.39 5.63 -12.68
CA GLU A 201 -16.67 6.06 -14.05
C GLU A 201 -15.43 6.74 -14.63
N HIS A 202 -15.08 6.43 -15.86
CA HIS A 202 -13.96 7.03 -16.59
C HIS A 202 -13.99 6.63 -18.08
N ASP A 203 -13.13 7.26 -18.88
CA ASP A 203 -13.04 7.12 -20.34
C ASP A 203 -11.84 6.26 -20.83
N MET A 204 -11.11 5.60 -19.92
CA MET A 204 -9.88 4.89 -20.28
C MET A 204 -10.10 3.46 -20.79
N SER A 205 -11.24 2.84 -20.51
CA SER A 205 -11.58 1.48 -20.93
C SER A 205 -12.98 1.39 -21.54
N ALA A 206 -13.23 0.33 -22.30
CA ALA A 206 -14.53 0.12 -22.97
C ALA A 206 -15.65 -0.25 -21.98
N ASN A 207 -15.31 -0.87 -20.85
CA ASN A 207 -16.27 -1.30 -19.83
C ASN A 207 -15.64 -1.22 -18.43
N ILE A 208 -16.51 -1.11 -17.42
CA ILE A 208 -16.10 -1.12 -16.01
C ILE A 208 -16.89 -2.21 -15.30
N ILE A 209 -16.18 -3.07 -14.58
CA ILE A 209 -16.75 -4.20 -13.84
C ILE A 209 -16.75 -3.86 -12.35
N HIS A 210 -17.95 -3.59 -11.83
CA HIS A 210 -18.12 -3.22 -10.43
C HIS A 210 -18.30 -4.46 -9.56
N LEU A 211 -17.45 -4.63 -8.54
CA LEU A 211 -17.64 -5.63 -7.49
C LEU A 211 -18.44 -5.01 -6.34
N VAL A 212 -19.73 -5.35 -6.25
CA VAL A 212 -20.69 -4.65 -5.40
C VAL A 212 -21.11 -5.50 -4.21
N LEU A 213 -20.98 -4.97 -3.00
CA LEU A 213 -21.56 -5.56 -1.80
C LEU A 213 -23.04 -5.17 -1.67
N ALA A 214 -23.91 -6.18 -1.55
CA ALA A 214 -25.35 -5.99 -1.38
C ALA A 214 -25.95 -7.09 -0.49
N LYS A 215 -27.18 -6.88 -0.01
CA LYS A 215 -27.94 -7.83 0.81
C LYS A 215 -29.06 -8.46 0.01
N LEU A 216 -29.24 -9.77 0.18
CA LEU A 216 -30.41 -10.52 -0.32
C LEU A 216 -31.65 -10.19 0.55
N PRO A 217 -32.89 -10.42 0.05
CA PRO A 217 -34.10 -10.10 0.79
C PRO A 217 -34.16 -10.74 2.20
N ASP A 218 -33.78 -12.01 2.31
CA ASP A 218 -33.84 -12.76 3.58
C ASP A 218 -32.47 -12.92 4.24
N ALA A 219 -31.53 -12.01 3.96
CA ALA A 219 -30.17 -12.08 4.47
C ALA A 219 -30.13 -11.86 6.00
N PRO A 220 -29.26 -12.58 6.73
CA PRO A 220 -28.98 -12.32 8.13
C PRO A 220 -28.58 -10.86 8.39
N ALA A 221 -28.88 -10.36 9.59
CA ALA A 221 -28.45 -9.02 9.99
C ALA A 221 -26.92 -8.89 10.09
N GLY A 222 -26.41 -7.67 9.95
CA GLY A 222 -24.99 -7.36 10.09
C GLY A 222 -24.15 -7.84 8.90
N THR A 223 -22.87 -8.07 9.14
CA THR A 223 -21.88 -8.46 8.11
C THR A 223 -22.09 -9.87 7.57
N LYS A 224 -22.76 -10.74 8.33
CA LYS A 224 -23.06 -12.13 7.93
C LYS A 224 -24.09 -12.25 6.81
N GLY A 225 -24.82 -11.18 6.48
CA GLY A 225 -25.81 -11.16 5.41
C GLY A 225 -25.33 -10.48 4.12
N ILE A 226 -24.05 -10.20 3.99
CA ILE A 226 -23.49 -9.50 2.84
C ILE A 226 -23.09 -10.50 1.76
N SER A 227 -23.56 -10.28 0.52
CA SER A 227 -23.19 -11.01 -0.68
C SER A 227 -22.39 -10.12 -1.64
N LEU A 228 -21.61 -10.72 -2.54
CA LEU A 228 -20.78 -10.02 -3.53
C LEU A 228 -21.30 -10.29 -4.95
N PHE A 229 -21.38 -9.23 -5.77
CA PHE A 229 -21.91 -9.30 -7.12
C PHE A 229 -20.97 -8.64 -8.12
N ILE A 230 -20.81 -9.27 -9.30
CA ILE A 230 -20.28 -8.63 -10.50
C ILE A 230 -21.43 -7.83 -11.13
N VAL A 231 -21.24 -6.53 -11.28
CA VAL A 231 -22.20 -5.62 -11.93
C VAL A 231 -21.48 -4.85 -13.02
N PRO A 232 -21.54 -5.29 -14.29
CA PRO A 232 -20.90 -4.58 -15.39
C PRO A 232 -21.59 -3.26 -15.70
N LYS A 233 -20.84 -2.25 -16.11
CA LYS A 233 -21.37 -0.99 -16.64
C LYS A 233 -22.14 -1.20 -17.95
N PHE A 234 -21.59 -2.06 -18.84
CA PHE A 234 -22.25 -2.58 -20.02
C PHE A 234 -22.30 -4.10 -19.90
N LEU A 235 -23.47 -4.69 -20.16
CA LEU A 235 -23.63 -6.15 -20.15
C LEU A 235 -22.81 -6.77 -21.30
N PRO A 236 -22.09 -7.89 -21.06
CA PRO A 236 -21.47 -8.62 -22.14
C PRO A 236 -22.51 -9.08 -23.16
N ASP A 237 -22.29 -8.83 -24.45
CA ASP A 237 -23.13 -9.33 -25.54
C ASP A 237 -22.80 -10.80 -25.90
N ALA A 238 -23.46 -11.33 -26.92
CA ALA A 238 -23.25 -12.70 -27.37
C ALA A 238 -21.82 -12.98 -27.92
N THR A 239 -21.07 -11.93 -28.25
CA THR A 239 -19.67 -12.02 -28.72
C THR A 239 -18.68 -11.83 -27.56
N GLY A 240 -19.17 -11.51 -26.37
CA GLY A 240 -18.35 -11.21 -25.18
C GLY A 240 -17.81 -9.78 -25.16
N GLU A 241 -18.32 -8.88 -26.01
CA GLU A 241 -17.98 -7.46 -26.02
C GLU A 241 -18.94 -6.63 -25.12
N ALA A 242 -18.62 -5.36 -24.90
CA ALA A 242 -19.50 -4.44 -24.19
C ALA A 242 -20.76 -4.15 -25.03
N GLY A 243 -21.90 -4.66 -24.58
CA GLY A 243 -23.17 -4.56 -25.28
C GLY A 243 -24.10 -3.50 -24.71
N GLU A 244 -25.27 -3.91 -24.23
CA GLU A 244 -26.31 -3.00 -23.70
C GLU A 244 -25.86 -2.32 -22.40
N ARG A 245 -26.25 -1.04 -22.24
CA ARG A 245 -26.02 -0.29 -21.00
C ARG A 245 -26.81 -0.90 -19.84
N ASN A 246 -26.12 -1.19 -18.75
CA ASN A 246 -26.76 -1.70 -17.52
C ASN A 246 -27.30 -0.54 -16.66
N GLY A 247 -28.14 -0.84 -15.68
CA GLY A 247 -28.73 0.10 -14.73
C GLY A 247 -27.73 0.72 -13.74
N VAL A 248 -26.52 1.04 -14.20
CA VAL A 248 -25.46 1.69 -13.41
C VAL A 248 -25.20 3.09 -13.95
N SER A 249 -25.24 4.09 -13.08
CA SER A 249 -24.94 5.47 -13.43
C SER A 249 -24.03 6.16 -12.43
N CYS A 250 -23.17 7.04 -12.91
CA CYS A 250 -22.41 7.96 -12.08
C CYS A 250 -23.25 9.19 -11.76
N GLY A 251 -23.55 9.44 -10.50
CA GLY A 251 -24.34 10.59 -10.05
C GLY A 251 -23.50 11.86 -9.87
N SER A 252 -22.25 11.70 -9.46
CA SER A 252 -21.29 12.80 -9.25
C SER A 252 -19.90 12.26 -9.04
N ILE A 253 -18.89 13.15 -9.08
CA ILE A 253 -17.55 12.88 -8.57
C ILE A 253 -17.24 13.80 -7.38
N GLU A 254 -16.34 13.34 -6.50
CA GLU A 254 -15.94 14.09 -5.32
C GLU A 254 -14.88 15.17 -5.65
N HIS A 255 -15.03 16.36 -5.06
CA HIS A 255 -14.02 17.43 -5.07
C HIS A 255 -13.06 17.21 -3.90
N LYS A 256 -11.88 16.65 -4.17
CA LYS A 256 -10.96 16.15 -3.16
C LYS A 256 -9.81 17.10 -2.85
N MET A 257 -9.21 16.93 -1.68
CA MET A 257 -7.96 17.58 -1.28
C MET A 257 -6.80 17.21 -2.19
N GLY A 258 -6.64 15.92 -2.50
CA GLY A 258 -5.55 15.35 -3.30
C GLY A 258 -6.05 14.24 -4.23
N ILE A 259 -5.13 13.59 -4.94
CA ILE A 259 -5.42 12.60 -5.99
C ILE A 259 -6.56 13.04 -6.92
N LYS A 260 -6.52 14.31 -7.35
CA LYS A 260 -7.61 14.94 -8.08
C LYS A 260 -7.83 14.32 -9.46
N ALA A 261 -6.77 13.79 -10.05
CA ALA A 261 -6.80 13.13 -11.35
C ALA A 261 -7.33 11.66 -11.28
N SER A 262 -7.62 11.15 -10.08
CA SER A 262 -8.31 9.87 -9.88
C SER A 262 -9.79 10.14 -9.64
N ALA A 263 -10.67 9.67 -10.52
CA ALA A 263 -12.11 9.83 -10.35
C ALA A 263 -12.58 9.07 -9.10
N THR A 264 -13.34 9.75 -8.24
CA THR A 264 -13.95 9.17 -7.05
C THR A 264 -15.45 9.42 -7.11
N CYS A 265 -16.23 8.38 -7.40
CA CYS A 265 -17.58 8.49 -7.89
C CYS A 265 -18.63 8.17 -6.82
N VAL A 266 -19.80 8.77 -6.97
CA VAL A 266 -21.07 8.26 -6.44
C VAL A 266 -21.72 7.43 -7.54
N LEU A 267 -21.92 6.12 -7.28
CA LEU A 267 -22.57 5.22 -8.22
C LEU A 267 -23.98 4.89 -7.76
N ASN A 268 -24.94 5.02 -8.66
CA ASN A 268 -26.32 4.61 -8.47
C ASN A 268 -26.60 3.34 -9.26
N PHE A 269 -27.23 2.38 -8.60
CA PHE A 269 -27.68 1.12 -9.16
C PHE A 269 -29.21 1.15 -9.16
N ASP A 270 -29.80 1.10 -10.35
CA ASP A 270 -31.24 1.12 -10.56
C ASP A 270 -31.64 -0.19 -11.25
N GLU A 271 -32.00 -1.18 -10.44
CA GLU A 271 -32.26 -2.56 -10.87
C GLU A 271 -31.15 -3.12 -11.79
N ALA A 272 -29.90 -2.67 -11.54
CA ALA A 272 -28.75 -3.07 -12.33
C ALA A 272 -28.57 -4.59 -12.28
N LYS A 273 -28.40 -5.22 -13.44
CA LYS A 273 -28.19 -6.66 -13.56
C LYS A 273 -26.84 -7.03 -12.98
N GLY A 274 -26.84 -7.91 -11.97
CA GLY A 274 -25.66 -8.39 -11.28
C GLY A 274 -25.59 -9.91 -11.22
N PHE A 275 -24.38 -10.44 -11.03
CA PHE A 275 -24.11 -11.87 -10.96
C PHE A 275 -23.37 -12.20 -9.66
N LEU A 276 -23.90 -13.14 -8.87
CA LEU A 276 -23.31 -13.51 -7.57
C LEU A 276 -21.91 -14.11 -7.76
N ILE A 277 -20.96 -13.66 -6.93
CA ILE A 277 -19.64 -14.30 -6.76
C ILE A 277 -19.64 -15.11 -5.46
N GLY A 278 -19.21 -16.36 -5.54
CA GLY A 278 -19.17 -17.27 -4.40
C GLY A 278 -20.56 -17.65 -3.90
N GLU A 279 -20.67 -17.90 -2.61
CA GLU A 279 -21.94 -18.32 -1.99
C GLU A 279 -22.74 -17.11 -1.47
N PRO A 280 -24.09 -17.21 -1.40
CA PRO A 280 -24.93 -16.24 -0.75
C PRO A 280 -24.48 -15.97 0.71
N ASN A 281 -24.47 -14.70 1.11
CA ASN A 281 -24.10 -14.26 2.46
C ASN A 281 -22.62 -14.52 2.85
N LYS A 282 -21.76 -14.84 1.87
CA LYS A 282 -20.29 -14.98 2.04
C LYS A 282 -19.50 -13.89 1.29
N GLY A 283 -20.20 -12.88 0.77
CA GLY A 283 -19.59 -11.87 -0.10
C GLY A 283 -18.50 -11.05 0.56
N LEU A 284 -18.56 -10.83 1.88
CA LEU A 284 -17.49 -10.11 2.58
C LEU A 284 -16.19 -10.93 2.62
N ASN A 285 -16.27 -12.26 2.75
CA ASN A 285 -15.10 -13.14 2.68
C ASN A 285 -14.43 -13.07 1.30
N CYS A 286 -15.24 -13.11 0.22
CA CYS A 286 -14.75 -12.97 -1.14
C CYS A 286 -14.13 -11.58 -1.39
N MET A 287 -14.74 -10.52 -0.84
CA MET A 287 -14.24 -9.16 -0.96
C MET A 287 -12.93 -8.94 -0.19
N PHE A 288 -12.66 -9.69 0.89
CA PHE A 288 -11.39 -9.59 1.61
C PHE A 288 -10.18 -9.93 0.74
N THR A 289 -10.31 -10.77 -0.27
CA THR A 289 -9.25 -11.03 -1.25
C THR A 289 -8.83 -9.73 -1.94
N MET A 290 -9.79 -8.96 -2.46
CA MET A 290 -9.53 -7.65 -3.06
C MET A 290 -9.05 -6.62 -2.01
N MET A 291 -9.69 -6.59 -0.83
CA MET A 291 -9.36 -5.63 0.23
C MET A 291 -7.94 -5.82 0.78
N ASN A 292 -7.46 -7.06 0.93
CA ASN A 292 -6.10 -7.31 1.41
C ASN A 292 -5.06 -6.86 0.37
N HIS A 293 -5.34 -7.10 -0.91
CA HIS A 293 -4.52 -6.57 -2.00
C HIS A 293 -4.51 -5.02 -1.97
N ALA A 294 -5.67 -4.39 -1.87
CA ALA A 294 -5.82 -2.94 -1.77
C ALA A 294 -5.10 -2.37 -0.53
N ARG A 295 -5.12 -3.04 0.63
CA ARG A 295 -4.43 -2.61 1.86
C ARG A 295 -2.92 -2.56 1.70
N LEU A 296 -2.31 -3.58 1.06
CA LEU A 296 -0.88 -3.58 0.76
C LEU A 296 -0.54 -2.45 -0.24
N GLY A 297 -1.33 -2.30 -1.30
CA GLY A 297 -1.19 -1.21 -2.25
C GLY A 297 -1.33 0.18 -1.59
N THR A 298 -2.26 0.33 -0.64
CA THR A 298 -2.43 1.59 0.13
C THR A 298 -1.22 1.86 1.02
N GLY A 299 -0.69 0.85 1.71
CA GLY A 299 0.57 0.98 2.45
C GLY A 299 1.70 1.49 1.55
N MET A 300 1.81 0.89 0.36
CA MET A 300 2.82 1.29 -0.63
C MET A 300 2.65 2.73 -1.12
N GLN A 301 1.44 3.32 -1.13
CA GLN A 301 1.25 4.75 -1.47
C GLN A 301 2.04 5.68 -0.54
N GLY A 302 2.16 5.32 0.75
CA GLY A 302 3.02 6.06 1.69
C GLY A 302 4.48 6.05 1.27
N LEU A 303 4.99 4.89 0.84
CA LEU A 303 6.34 4.76 0.26
C LEU A 303 6.47 5.56 -1.04
N CYS A 304 5.53 5.41 -1.97
CA CYS A 304 5.58 6.02 -3.30
C CYS A 304 5.66 7.54 -3.24
N LEU A 305 4.74 8.15 -2.49
CA LEU A 305 4.70 9.61 -2.33
C LEU A 305 5.87 10.12 -1.48
N GLY A 306 6.30 9.32 -0.49
CA GLY A 306 7.50 9.58 0.29
C GLY A 306 8.76 9.60 -0.58
N GLU A 307 8.90 8.66 -1.53
CA GLU A 307 10.05 8.60 -2.45
C GLU A 307 10.09 9.81 -3.38
N ALA A 308 8.97 10.15 -4.02
CA ALA A 308 8.88 11.35 -4.85
C ALA A 308 9.23 12.62 -4.06
N SER A 309 8.75 12.72 -2.83
CA SER A 309 9.04 13.83 -1.91
C SER A 309 10.52 13.90 -1.53
N PHE A 310 11.13 12.76 -1.22
CA PHE A 310 12.55 12.68 -0.85
C PHE A 310 13.47 13.11 -1.99
N GLN A 311 13.21 12.65 -3.23
CA GLN A 311 13.99 13.02 -4.40
C GLN A 311 13.95 14.53 -4.64
N GLY A 312 12.80 15.15 -4.50
CA GLY A 312 12.66 16.61 -4.56
C GLY A 312 13.44 17.31 -3.45
N ALA A 313 13.29 16.83 -2.22
CA ALA A 313 13.91 17.44 -1.05
C ALA A 313 15.45 17.38 -1.09
N ILE A 314 16.04 16.24 -1.49
CA ILE A 314 17.50 16.10 -1.55
C ILE A 314 18.11 17.00 -2.65
N LYS A 315 17.44 17.09 -3.81
CA LYS A 315 17.86 18.00 -4.89
C LYS A 315 17.83 19.45 -4.42
N TYR A 316 16.68 19.88 -3.87
CA TYR A 316 16.53 21.24 -3.37
C TYR A 316 17.53 21.57 -2.24
N ALA A 317 17.79 20.65 -1.31
CA ALA A 317 18.71 20.87 -0.21
C ALA A 317 20.19 21.04 -0.67
N ASN A 318 20.58 20.46 -1.79
CA ASN A 318 21.90 20.66 -2.39
C ASN A 318 22.01 21.98 -3.17
N ASP A 319 20.93 22.44 -3.79
CA ASP A 319 20.91 23.62 -4.65
C ASP A 319 20.65 24.91 -3.88
N ARG A 320 19.81 24.86 -2.83
CA ARG A 320 19.38 26.03 -2.03
C ARG A 320 20.49 26.50 -1.13
N LEU A 321 20.92 27.75 -1.30
CA LEU A 321 21.94 28.40 -0.46
C LEU A 321 21.28 29.27 0.60
N GLN A 322 21.54 29.00 1.89
CA GLN A 322 21.10 29.83 3.02
C GLN A 322 22.02 29.66 4.22
N MET A 323 22.43 30.78 4.81
CA MET A 323 23.28 30.83 6.00
C MET A 323 24.66 30.14 5.80
N ARG A 324 25.42 29.98 6.87
CA ARG A 324 26.65 29.19 6.96
C ARG A 324 26.49 28.09 7.99
N ALA A 325 27.19 26.99 7.79
CA ALA A 325 27.23 25.94 8.79
C ALA A 325 27.82 26.45 10.10
N LEU A 326 27.30 25.99 11.27
CA LEU A 326 27.77 26.37 12.61
C LEU A 326 29.26 26.09 12.81
N THR A 327 29.82 25.12 12.07
CA THR A 327 31.23 24.71 12.11
C THR A 327 32.10 25.48 11.11
N GLY A 328 31.61 26.60 10.56
CA GLY A 328 32.27 27.40 9.53
C GLY A 328 31.82 27.05 8.10
N PRO A 329 32.10 27.94 7.13
CA PRO A 329 31.68 27.80 5.75
C PRO A 329 32.09 26.45 5.13
N LYS A 330 31.15 25.78 4.45
CA LYS A 330 31.38 24.53 3.71
C LYS A 330 31.55 24.75 2.21
N ALA A 331 31.02 25.86 1.70
CA ALA A 331 31.22 26.34 0.34
C ALA A 331 31.66 27.81 0.41
N PRO A 332 32.93 28.08 0.80
CA PRO A 332 33.41 29.45 1.04
C PRO A 332 33.38 30.34 -0.22
N GLU A 333 33.45 29.73 -1.39
CA GLU A 333 33.36 30.39 -2.70
C GLU A 333 31.93 30.87 -3.06
N LYS A 334 30.91 30.39 -2.37
CA LYS A 334 29.52 30.77 -2.58
C LYS A 334 29.06 31.81 -1.58
N VAL A 335 27.99 32.54 -1.89
CA VAL A 335 27.41 33.58 -1.02
C VAL A 335 26.85 33.03 0.30
N ALA A 336 26.44 31.74 0.31
CA ALA A 336 25.99 30.97 1.46
C ALA A 336 26.29 29.49 1.24
N ASP A 337 26.12 28.68 2.29
CA ASP A 337 26.26 27.23 2.14
C ASP A 337 24.95 26.60 1.62
N PRO A 338 25.01 25.44 0.92
CA PRO A 338 23.84 24.62 0.64
C PRO A 338 23.16 24.19 1.94
N ILE A 339 21.81 24.22 1.98
CA ILE A 339 21.08 23.94 3.24
C ILE A 339 21.27 22.52 3.76
N ILE A 340 21.72 21.59 2.92
CA ILE A 340 22.04 20.21 3.33
C ILE A 340 23.12 20.12 4.42
N VAL A 341 23.92 21.20 4.62
CA VAL A 341 24.95 21.21 5.66
C VAL A 341 24.38 21.42 7.05
N HIS A 342 23.13 21.88 7.17
CA HIS A 342 22.50 22.18 8.47
C HIS A 342 21.97 20.92 9.14
N PRO A 343 22.22 20.74 10.44
CA PRO A 343 21.86 19.52 11.16
C PRO A 343 20.36 19.18 11.11
N ASP A 344 19.45 20.16 11.17
CA ASP A 344 18.02 19.90 11.12
C ASP A 344 17.55 19.48 9.72
N VAL A 345 18.08 20.08 8.67
CA VAL A 345 17.83 19.65 7.28
C VAL A 345 18.29 18.20 7.08
N ARG A 346 19.49 17.86 7.58
CA ARG A 346 20.00 16.48 7.55
C ARG A 346 19.13 15.51 8.35
N ARG A 347 18.63 15.94 9.52
CA ARG A 347 17.70 15.13 10.32
C ARG A 347 16.43 14.79 9.51
N MET A 348 15.83 15.78 8.85
CA MET A 348 14.65 15.56 8.00
C MET A 348 14.97 14.62 6.84
N LEU A 349 16.04 14.88 6.08
CA LEU A 349 16.43 14.04 4.94
C LEU A 349 16.77 12.61 5.37
N LEU A 350 17.46 12.38 6.48
CA LEU A 350 17.76 11.05 6.99
C LEU A 350 16.51 10.34 7.51
N THR A 351 15.55 11.06 8.11
CA THR A 351 14.24 10.50 8.48
C THR A 351 13.48 10.02 7.24
N MET A 352 13.42 10.85 6.21
CA MET A 352 12.79 10.52 4.93
C MET A 352 13.44 9.28 4.30
N LYS A 353 14.77 9.27 4.20
CA LYS A 353 15.54 8.16 3.64
C LYS A 353 15.32 6.87 4.43
N ALA A 354 15.39 6.94 5.76
CA ALA A 354 15.25 5.77 6.62
C ALA A 354 13.85 5.15 6.55
N PHE A 355 12.79 5.95 6.45
CA PHE A 355 11.44 5.43 6.25
C PHE A 355 11.22 4.91 4.84
N ASN A 356 11.64 5.63 3.79
CA ASN A 356 11.43 5.17 2.41
C ASN A 356 12.12 3.84 2.16
N GLU A 357 13.41 3.72 2.46
CA GLU A 357 14.17 2.49 2.23
C GLU A 357 13.70 1.34 3.14
N GLY A 358 13.32 1.64 4.40
CA GLY A 358 12.74 0.66 5.31
C GLY A 358 11.37 0.17 4.86
N ASN A 359 10.49 1.06 4.41
CA ASN A 359 9.16 0.73 3.88
C ASN A 359 9.26 -0.04 2.56
N ARG A 360 10.24 0.28 1.69
CA ARG A 360 10.54 -0.51 0.48
C ARG A 360 10.95 -1.93 0.85
N ALA A 361 11.84 -2.08 1.83
CA ALA A 361 12.24 -3.39 2.31
C ALA A 361 11.05 -4.18 2.89
N LEU A 362 10.14 -3.52 3.62
CA LEU A 362 8.90 -4.14 4.12
C LEU A 362 7.97 -4.56 2.98
N THR A 363 7.80 -3.72 1.97
CA THR A 363 7.03 -4.03 0.77
C THR A 363 7.59 -5.26 0.04
N TYR A 364 8.90 -5.32 -0.17
CA TYR A 364 9.52 -6.43 -0.89
C TYR A 364 9.56 -7.72 -0.07
N PHE A 365 9.71 -7.62 1.24
CA PHE A 365 9.54 -8.76 2.13
C PHE A 365 8.12 -9.36 2.07
N THR A 366 7.09 -8.51 2.10
CA THR A 366 5.70 -8.98 1.96
C THR A 366 5.40 -9.47 0.55
N ALA A 367 6.00 -8.88 -0.47
CA ALA A 367 5.88 -9.32 -1.85
C ALA A 367 6.44 -10.76 -2.06
N GLN A 368 7.59 -11.06 -1.46
CA GLN A 368 8.16 -12.42 -1.48
C GLN A 368 7.25 -13.43 -0.77
N LEU A 369 6.63 -13.05 0.34
CA LEU A 369 5.64 -13.90 1.03
C LEU A 369 4.40 -14.16 0.17
N LEU A 370 3.94 -13.19 -0.64
CA LEU A 370 2.83 -13.39 -1.57
C LEU A 370 3.19 -14.43 -2.64
N ASP A 371 4.40 -14.40 -3.18
CA ASP A 371 4.84 -15.41 -4.14
C ASP A 371 4.85 -16.80 -3.51
N VAL A 372 5.37 -16.95 -2.28
CA VAL A 372 5.38 -18.23 -1.55
C VAL A 372 3.96 -18.71 -1.29
N ALA A 373 3.07 -17.85 -0.81
CA ALA A 373 1.67 -18.19 -0.55
C ALA A 373 0.92 -18.63 -1.80
N HIS A 374 1.30 -18.10 -2.96
CA HIS A 374 0.59 -18.35 -4.22
C HIS A 374 1.18 -19.52 -5.03
N LEU A 375 2.51 -19.64 -5.08
CA LEU A 375 3.22 -20.53 -6.00
C LEU A 375 3.84 -21.77 -5.32
N SER A 376 4.06 -21.77 -3.98
CA SER A 376 4.73 -22.89 -3.34
C SER A 376 3.94 -24.19 -3.46
N ALA A 377 4.61 -25.27 -3.81
CA ALA A 377 4.04 -26.64 -3.77
C ALA A 377 3.93 -27.18 -2.33
N ASP A 378 4.73 -26.65 -1.39
CA ASP A 378 4.71 -27.03 0.03
C ASP A 378 3.55 -26.29 0.75
N GLU A 379 2.57 -27.07 1.21
CA GLU A 379 1.40 -26.56 1.93
C GLU A 379 1.78 -25.87 3.26
N THR A 380 2.80 -26.37 3.95
CA THR A 380 3.29 -25.77 5.20
C THR A 380 3.90 -24.38 4.92
N ALA A 381 4.73 -24.28 3.89
CA ALA A 381 5.31 -23.00 3.49
C ALA A 381 4.25 -21.99 3.06
N ARG A 382 3.19 -22.43 2.32
CA ARG A 382 2.05 -21.56 1.98
C ARG A 382 1.35 -21.03 3.22
N GLN A 383 0.99 -21.93 4.16
CA GLN A 383 0.29 -21.55 5.39
C GLN A 383 1.13 -20.61 6.26
N ASP A 384 2.43 -20.86 6.40
CA ASP A 384 3.34 -19.99 7.15
C ASP A 384 3.43 -18.60 6.51
N ALA A 385 3.49 -18.51 5.18
CA ALA A 385 3.48 -17.25 4.45
C ALA A 385 2.15 -16.50 4.61
N GLU A 386 1.00 -17.19 4.53
CA GLU A 386 -0.33 -16.61 4.76
C GLU A 386 -0.48 -16.08 6.19
N ASP A 387 -0.02 -16.82 7.19
CA ASP A 387 -0.04 -16.39 8.60
C ASP A 387 0.79 -15.10 8.80
N LEU A 388 1.98 -15.02 8.17
CA LEU A 388 2.83 -13.82 8.19
C LEU A 388 2.18 -12.65 7.46
N LEU A 389 1.60 -12.86 6.29
CA LEU A 389 0.88 -11.84 5.54
C LEU A 389 -0.33 -11.33 6.32
N ALA A 390 -1.10 -12.21 6.96
CA ALA A 390 -2.23 -11.82 7.81
C ALA A 390 -1.80 -10.92 8.98
N PHE A 391 -0.61 -11.17 9.55
CA PHE A 391 -0.03 -10.36 10.61
C PHE A 391 0.51 -9.02 10.09
N LEU A 392 1.21 -9.02 8.96
CA LEU A 392 1.92 -7.85 8.42
C LEU A 392 0.98 -6.85 7.71
N THR A 393 -0.10 -7.32 7.07
CA THR A 393 -0.99 -6.46 6.26
C THR A 393 -1.50 -5.20 7.00
N PRO A 394 -2.06 -5.27 8.23
CA PRO A 394 -2.48 -4.06 8.94
C PRO A 394 -1.30 -3.13 9.28
N ILE A 395 -0.11 -3.69 9.54
CA ILE A 395 1.09 -2.90 9.82
C ILE A 395 1.57 -2.21 8.53
N CYS A 396 1.67 -2.94 7.41
CA CYS A 396 2.02 -2.35 6.13
C CYS A 396 1.09 -1.19 5.78
N LYS A 397 -0.24 -1.39 5.92
CA LYS A 397 -1.20 -0.34 5.59
C LYS A 397 -1.05 0.87 6.52
N ALA A 398 -1.08 0.70 7.82
CA ALA A 398 -1.17 1.84 8.74
C ALA A 398 0.19 2.48 9.03
N PHE A 399 1.22 1.70 9.34
CA PHE A 399 2.54 2.24 9.64
C PHE A 399 3.17 2.93 8.41
N MET A 400 3.09 2.32 7.22
CA MET A 400 3.69 2.90 6.03
C MET A 400 2.95 4.16 5.57
N THR A 401 1.64 4.26 5.76
CA THR A 401 0.88 5.48 5.41
C THR A 401 1.12 6.62 6.39
N ASP A 402 1.24 6.35 7.69
CA ASP A 402 1.56 7.36 8.70
C ASP A 402 3.00 7.88 8.53
N THR A 403 3.96 6.97 8.35
CA THR A 403 5.36 7.37 8.10
C THR A 403 5.55 8.03 6.74
N GLY A 404 4.80 7.62 5.71
CA GLY A 404 4.77 8.27 4.41
C GLY A 404 4.26 9.71 4.49
N LEU A 405 3.22 9.96 5.27
CA LEU A 405 2.72 11.31 5.52
C LEU A 405 3.76 12.16 6.28
N GLU A 406 4.46 11.59 7.28
CA GLU A 406 5.58 12.27 7.95
C GLU A 406 6.68 12.64 6.94
N VAL A 407 7.03 11.72 6.04
CA VAL A 407 8.04 11.93 5.00
C VAL A 407 7.64 13.05 4.05
N THR A 408 6.40 13.06 3.54
CA THR A 408 5.94 14.10 2.62
C THR A 408 5.91 15.49 3.30
N ASN A 409 5.53 15.57 4.58
CA ASN A 409 5.62 16.80 5.37
C ASN A 409 7.06 17.28 5.54
N HIS A 410 8.02 16.39 5.80
CA HIS A 410 9.43 16.75 5.86
C HIS A 410 9.94 17.28 4.53
N GLY A 411 9.55 16.68 3.40
CA GLY A 411 9.92 17.16 2.07
C GLY A 411 9.44 18.58 1.83
N MET A 412 8.18 18.86 2.14
CA MET A 412 7.63 20.23 2.06
C MET A 412 8.39 21.19 3.01
N GLN A 413 8.71 20.76 4.22
CA GLN A 413 9.45 21.56 5.22
C GLN A 413 10.87 21.91 4.74
N VAL A 414 11.58 20.98 4.09
CA VAL A 414 12.93 21.23 3.52
C VAL A 414 12.90 22.36 2.50
N PHE A 415 11.81 22.49 1.72
CA PHE A 415 11.63 23.58 0.75
C PHE A 415 11.30 24.93 1.42
N GLY A 416 10.95 24.96 2.72
CA GLY A 416 10.50 26.17 3.40
C GLY A 416 9.27 26.78 2.72
N GLY A 417 9.23 28.09 2.55
CA GLY A 417 8.10 28.79 1.89
C GLY A 417 7.80 28.30 0.47
N HIS A 418 8.82 27.88 -0.28
CA HIS A 418 8.65 27.29 -1.61
C HIS A 418 7.84 25.98 -1.54
N GLY A 419 7.98 25.17 -0.48
CA GLY A 419 7.26 23.91 -0.33
C GLY A 419 5.74 24.08 -0.22
N PHE A 420 5.27 25.25 0.19
CA PHE A 420 3.85 25.58 0.31
C PHE A 420 3.25 26.11 -0.99
N ILE A 421 4.09 26.47 -1.98
CA ILE A 421 3.68 27.05 -3.26
C ILE A 421 3.47 25.94 -4.29
N ARG A 422 2.33 25.96 -5.01
CA ARG A 422 1.91 24.93 -5.96
C ARG A 422 2.94 24.67 -7.07
N GLU A 423 3.61 25.70 -7.55
CA GLU A 423 4.59 25.65 -8.64
C GLU A 423 5.78 24.73 -8.31
N TRP A 424 6.09 24.52 -7.03
CA TRP A 424 7.15 23.64 -6.59
C TRP A 424 6.71 22.17 -6.46
N GLY A 425 5.40 21.89 -6.39
CA GLY A 425 4.80 20.55 -6.41
C GLY A 425 4.95 19.72 -5.15
N MET A 426 5.57 20.25 -4.08
CA MET A 426 5.75 19.51 -2.82
C MET A 426 4.45 19.42 -2.02
N GLU A 427 3.62 20.45 -2.09
CA GLU A 427 2.32 20.50 -1.41
C GLU A 427 1.35 19.44 -1.95
N GLN A 428 1.41 19.12 -3.26
CA GLN A 428 0.62 18.07 -3.89
C GLN A 428 0.92 16.72 -3.26
N LEU A 429 2.19 16.39 -3.02
CA LEU A 429 2.59 15.11 -2.44
C LEU A 429 2.02 14.92 -1.02
N VAL A 430 1.94 16.00 -0.23
CA VAL A 430 1.29 15.98 1.08
C VAL A 430 -0.23 15.77 0.94
N ARG A 431 -0.89 16.49 0.01
CA ARG A 431 -2.33 16.36 -0.24
C ARG A 431 -2.70 14.96 -0.70
N ASP A 432 -1.94 14.42 -1.64
CA ASP A 432 -2.18 13.09 -2.20
C ASP A 432 -1.94 11.99 -1.17
N CYS A 433 -0.94 12.14 -0.27
CA CYS A 433 -0.64 11.16 0.77
C CYS A 433 -1.70 11.13 1.87
N ARG A 434 -2.38 12.25 2.14
CA ARG A 434 -3.26 12.38 3.31
C ARG A 434 -4.45 11.41 3.31
N ILE A 435 -4.93 10.99 2.17
CA ILE A 435 -6.05 10.04 2.09
C ILE A 435 -5.65 8.63 2.54
N ALA A 436 -4.39 8.22 2.34
CA ALA A 436 -3.94 6.86 2.60
C ALA A 436 -4.14 6.40 4.07
N PRO A 437 -3.97 7.24 5.12
CA PRO A 437 -4.35 6.89 6.49
C PRO A 437 -5.86 6.74 6.73
N ILE A 438 -6.72 7.23 5.83
CA ILE A 438 -8.18 7.28 6.03
C ILE A 438 -8.90 6.10 5.40
N TYR A 439 -8.69 5.83 4.11
CA TYR A 439 -9.46 4.82 3.37
C TYR A 439 -8.87 3.40 3.50
N GLU A 440 -9.56 2.41 2.91
CA GLU A 440 -9.23 0.98 2.98
C GLU A 440 -9.17 0.42 4.42
N GLY A 441 -10.01 0.97 5.29
CA GLY A 441 -9.96 0.84 6.74
C GLY A 441 -8.99 1.86 7.33
N THR A 442 -9.51 2.78 8.14
CA THR A 442 -8.68 3.82 8.80
C THR A 442 -7.51 3.18 9.55
N ASN A 443 -6.43 3.91 9.77
CA ASN A 443 -5.27 3.39 10.51
C ASN A 443 -5.64 2.88 11.91
N GLY A 444 -6.59 3.53 12.58
CA GLY A 444 -7.15 3.04 13.86
C GLY A 444 -7.86 1.69 13.72
N ILE A 445 -8.58 1.44 12.62
CA ILE A 445 -9.21 0.14 12.34
C ILE A 445 -8.17 -0.93 12.03
N GLN A 446 -7.09 -0.60 11.30
CA GLN A 446 -5.97 -1.51 11.08
C GLN A 446 -5.28 -1.87 12.41
N ALA A 447 -5.11 -0.89 13.28
CA ALA A 447 -4.51 -1.09 14.61
C ALA A 447 -5.37 -2.02 15.48
N LEU A 448 -6.68 -1.81 15.46
CA LEU A 448 -7.63 -2.67 16.18
C LEU A 448 -7.69 -4.09 15.56
N ASP A 449 -7.59 -4.21 14.23
CA ASP A 449 -7.50 -5.51 13.55
C ASP A 449 -6.22 -6.25 13.94
N LEU A 450 -5.06 -5.55 13.96
CA LEU A 450 -3.79 -6.13 14.38
C LEU A 450 -3.87 -6.67 15.82
N LEU A 451 -4.14 -5.81 16.78
CA LEU A 451 -4.09 -6.19 18.19
C LEU A 451 -5.23 -7.12 18.57
N GLY A 452 -6.48 -6.75 18.23
CA GLY A 452 -7.66 -7.49 18.64
C GLY A 452 -7.81 -8.83 17.93
N ARG A 453 -7.78 -8.84 16.60
CA ARG A 453 -8.06 -10.05 15.80
C ARG A 453 -6.82 -10.88 15.51
N LYS A 454 -5.73 -10.24 15.01
CA LYS A 454 -4.55 -10.97 14.55
C LYS A 454 -3.67 -11.45 15.71
N VAL A 455 -3.52 -10.65 16.76
CA VAL A 455 -2.67 -10.99 17.90
C VAL A 455 -3.48 -11.68 18.98
N LEU A 456 -4.41 -11.00 19.65
CA LEU A 456 -5.16 -11.57 20.77
C LEU A 456 -6.12 -12.66 20.32
N GLY A 457 -6.85 -12.45 19.23
CA GLY A 457 -7.79 -13.43 18.66
C GLY A 457 -7.14 -14.73 18.20
N SER A 458 -5.86 -14.70 17.79
CA SER A 458 -5.06 -15.90 17.47
C SER A 458 -4.31 -16.47 18.69
N GLN A 459 -4.59 -16.00 19.90
CA GLN A 459 -3.88 -16.35 21.13
C GLN A 459 -2.36 -16.14 21.00
N GLY A 460 -1.95 -15.09 20.25
CA GLY A 460 -0.56 -14.74 19.98
C GLY A 460 0.17 -15.63 18.96
N LYS A 461 -0.53 -16.56 18.28
CA LYS A 461 0.12 -17.45 17.27
C LYS A 461 0.83 -16.65 16.19
N LEU A 462 0.13 -15.68 15.58
CA LEU A 462 0.66 -14.90 14.46
C LEU A 462 1.86 -14.03 14.90
N LEU A 463 1.78 -13.37 16.03
CA LEU A 463 2.89 -12.61 16.61
C LEU A 463 4.11 -13.52 16.86
N ARG A 464 3.90 -14.68 17.49
CA ARG A 464 5.00 -15.64 17.77
C ARG A 464 5.69 -16.12 16.49
N GLY A 465 4.94 -16.26 15.39
CA GLY A 465 5.52 -16.57 14.07
C GLY A 465 6.61 -15.57 13.71
N PHE A 466 6.29 -14.27 13.76
CA PHE A 466 7.22 -13.21 13.40
C PHE A 466 8.33 -13.00 14.45
N THR A 467 8.01 -12.94 15.74
CA THR A 467 9.00 -12.72 16.80
C THR A 467 10.05 -13.85 16.87
N LYS A 468 9.68 -15.08 16.48
CA LYS A 468 10.62 -16.21 16.34
C LYS A 468 11.60 -15.99 15.18
N ILE A 469 11.16 -15.41 14.07
CA ILE A 469 12.06 -15.05 12.95
C ILE A 469 13.09 -14.02 13.43
N VAL A 470 12.64 -12.96 14.10
CA VAL A 470 13.52 -11.92 14.65
C VAL A 470 14.48 -12.50 15.68
N HIS A 471 14.00 -13.35 16.58
CA HIS A 471 14.85 -14.01 17.60
C HIS A 471 15.96 -14.87 16.97
N LYS A 472 15.61 -15.72 15.99
CA LYS A 472 16.61 -16.55 15.29
C LYS A 472 17.64 -15.68 14.57
N PHE A 473 17.19 -14.62 13.91
CA PHE A 473 18.08 -13.67 13.25
C PHE A 473 19.03 -12.99 14.24
N CYS A 474 18.54 -12.52 15.38
CA CYS A 474 19.36 -11.90 16.42
C CYS A 474 20.37 -12.88 17.01
N ALA A 475 19.97 -14.14 17.26
CA ALA A 475 20.87 -15.17 17.77
C ALA A 475 22.02 -15.49 16.79
N ALA A 476 21.71 -15.56 15.49
CA ALA A 476 22.71 -15.82 14.45
C ALA A 476 23.71 -14.66 14.26
N ASN A 477 23.36 -13.44 14.66
CA ASN A 477 24.18 -12.24 14.44
C ASN A 477 24.65 -11.56 15.76
N ALA A 478 24.50 -12.23 16.90
CA ALA A 478 24.77 -11.67 18.22
C ALA A 478 26.24 -11.19 18.40
N GLU A 479 27.17 -11.84 17.73
CA GLU A 479 28.61 -11.54 17.83
C GLU A 479 29.16 -10.80 16.60
N HIS A 480 28.28 -10.21 15.77
CA HIS A 480 28.75 -9.50 14.57
C HIS A 480 29.63 -8.29 14.96
N PRO A 481 30.86 -8.16 14.42
CA PRO A 481 31.87 -7.21 14.92
C PRO A 481 31.40 -5.76 15.00
N GLN A 482 30.61 -5.28 14.03
CA GLN A 482 30.18 -3.90 13.94
C GLN A 482 28.69 -3.67 14.34
N LEU A 483 27.84 -4.71 14.27
CA LEU A 483 26.40 -4.57 14.40
C LEU A 483 25.81 -5.20 15.66
N ALA A 484 26.62 -5.91 16.48
CA ALA A 484 26.17 -6.61 17.69
C ALA A 484 25.35 -5.73 18.66
N GLY A 485 25.71 -4.44 18.81
CA GLY A 485 24.97 -3.52 19.66
C GLY A 485 23.53 -3.25 19.17
N TYR A 486 23.32 -3.11 17.88
CA TYR A 486 21.99 -2.94 17.27
C TYR A 486 21.20 -4.25 17.28
N VAL A 487 21.87 -5.38 17.06
CA VAL A 487 21.27 -6.72 17.20
C VAL A 487 20.72 -6.94 18.61
N ALA A 488 21.51 -6.61 19.64
CA ALA A 488 21.10 -6.71 21.05
C ALA A 488 19.89 -5.79 21.34
N GLN A 489 19.90 -4.54 20.84
CA GLN A 489 18.78 -3.59 20.99
C GLN A 489 17.50 -4.14 20.35
N LEU A 490 17.58 -4.69 19.13
CA LEU A 490 16.44 -5.30 18.45
C LEU A 490 15.91 -6.51 19.23
N ASN A 491 16.79 -7.38 19.71
CA ASN A 491 16.40 -8.57 20.47
C ASN A 491 15.67 -8.19 21.78
N GLN A 492 16.14 -7.16 22.48
CA GLN A 492 15.48 -6.63 23.67
C GLN A 492 14.06 -6.13 23.36
N LEU A 493 13.90 -5.34 22.30
CA LEU A 493 12.59 -4.84 21.88
C LEU A 493 11.65 -5.98 21.45
N ASN A 494 12.17 -7.00 20.77
CA ASN A 494 11.40 -8.18 20.38
C ASN A 494 10.87 -8.95 21.61
N GLN A 495 11.64 -9.07 22.69
CA GLN A 495 11.20 -9.66 23.95
C GLN A 495 10.12 -8.80 24.61
N GLN A 496 10.36 -7.50 24.73
CA GLN A 496 9.40 -6.54 25.29
C GLN A 496 8.07 -6.54 24.53
N TRP A 497 8.08 -6.79 23.22
CA TRP A 497 6.86 -6.87 22.43
C TRP A 497 5.94 -8.01 22.91
N GLY A 498 6.48 -9.17 23.24
CA GLY A 498 5.73 -10.28 23.84
C GLY A 498 5.19 -9.94 25.23
N GLU A 499 5.98 -9.25 26.05
CA GLU A 499 5.58 -8.80 27.40
C GLU A 499 4.42 -7.80 27.34
N LEU A 500 4.51 -6.78 26.46
CA LEU A 500 3.44 -5.81 26.22
C LEU A 500 2.15 -6.49 25.74
N THR A 501 2.27 -7.44 24.83
CA THR A 501 1.12 -8.19 24.33
C THR A 501 0.42 -8.95 25.45
N THR A 502 1.19 -9.62 26.31
CA THR A 502 0.66 -10.36 27.45
C THR A 502 -0.04 -9.40 28.44
N ARG A 503 0.56 -8.25 28.72
CA ARG A 503 0.00 -7.23 29.61
C ARG A 503 -1.34 -6.71 29.11
N VAL A 504 -1.41 -6.30 27.83
CA VAL A 504 -2.66 -5.82 27.22
C VAL A 504 -3.72 -6.92 27.20
N GLY A 505 -3.35 -8.16 26.85
CA GLY A 505 -4.27 -9.29 26.86
C GLY A 505 -4.87 -9.57 28.24
N MET A 506 -4.06 -9.50 29.30
CA MET A 506 -4.53 -9.65 30.69
C MET A 506 -5.43 -8.50 31.14
N ALA A 507 -5.12 -7.27 30.76
CA ALA A 507 -5.95 -6.09 31.04
C ALA A 507 -7.30 -6.18 30.31
N ALA A 508 -7.28 -6.59 29.04
CA ALA A 508 -8.47 -6.74 28.20
C ALA A 508 -9.47 -7.79 28.70
N MET A 509 -9.01 -8.77 29.46
CA MET A 509 -9.91 -9.75 30.12
C MET A 509 -10.82 -9.09 31.18
N LYS A 510 -10.40 -7.95 31.75
CA LYS A 510 -11.15 -7.20 32.76
C LYS A 510 -11.90 -6.02 32.13
N ASN A 511 -11.27 -5.35 31.17
CA ASN A 511 -11.83 -4.20 30.47
C ASN A 511 -11.49 -4.28 28.97
N PRO A 512 -12.47 -4.59 28.08
CA PRO A 512 -12.22 -4.66 26.63
C PRO A 512 -11.70 -3.36 26.00
N ASP A 513 -11.96 -2.19 26.60
CA ASP A 513 -11.48 -0.89 26.11
C ASP A 513 -9.96 -0.79 26.09
N GLU A 514 -9.26 -1.61 26.88
CA GLU A 514 -7.79 -1.70 26.88
C GLU A 514 -7.23 -2.08 25.50
N VAL A 515 -7.94 -2.89 24.72
CA VAL A 515 -7.53 -3.23 23.35
C VAL A 515 -7.58 -2.01 22.45
N GLY A 516 -8.65 -1.24 22.52
CA GLY A 516 -8.82 -0.02 21.74
C GLY A 516 -7.80 1.04 22.12
N ALA A 517 -7.60 1.26 23.41
CA ALA A 517 -6.68 2.25 23.96
C ALA A 517 -5.21 1.98 23.56
N ALA A 518 -4.77 0.73 23.54
CA ALA A 518 -3.41 0.33 23.20
C ALA A 518 -3.16 0.22 21.69
N SER A 519 -4.21 0.03 20.87
CA SER A 519 -4.08 -0.52 19.51
C SER A 519 -3.18 0.30 18.58
N VAL A 520 -3.33 1.63 18.54
CA VAL A 520 -2.56 2.51 17.62
C VAL A 520 -1.08 2.51 18.01
N ASP A 521 -0.79 2.72 19.29
CA ASP A 521 0.59 2.70 19.79
C ASP A 521 1.24 1.31 19.64
N TYR A 522 0.46 0.24 19.81
CA TYR A 522 0.92 -1.12 19.57
C TYR A 522 1.27 -1.37 18.10
N LEU A 523 0.48 -0.87 17.16
CA LEU A 523 0.77 -0.98 15.74
C LEU A 523 2.04 -0.21 15.38
N MET A 524 2.18 1.03 15.87
CA MET A 524 3.38 1.84 15.63
C MET A 524 4.63 1.19 16.24
N TYR A 525 4.53 0.69 17.48
CA TYR A 525 5.59 -0.07 18.14
C TYR A 525 6.03 -1.27 17.28
N SER A 526 5.06 -2.03 16.77
CA SER A 526 5.28 -3.18 15.88
C SER A 526 6.02 -2.77 14.61
N GLY A 527 5.57 -1.72 13.94
CA GLY A 527 6.18 -1.21 12.71
C GLY A 527 7.65 -0.81 12.89
N TYR A 528 7.96 -0.11 13.99
CA TYR A 528 9.36 0.24 14.30
C TYR A 528 10.25 -0.98 14.50
N ILE A 529 9.78 -2.03 15.17
CA ILE A 529 10.58 -3.26 15.37
C ILE A 529 10.80 -3.98 14.04
N ILE A 530 9.76 -4.08 13.21
CA ILE A 530 9.84 -4.72 11.90
C ILE A 530 10.83 -4.00 11.00
N LEU A 531 10.76 -2.65 10.93
CA LEU A 531 11.76 -1.90 10.18
C LEU A 531 13.16 -2.05 10.77
N GLY A 532 13.31 -2.13 12.10
CA GLY A 532 14.59 -2.41 12.74
C GLY A 532 15.20 -3.74 12.29
N TYR A 533 14.39 -4.80 12.20
CA TYR A 533 14.79 -6.08 11.66
C TYR A 533 15.24 -5.97 10.18
N LEU A 534 14.47 -5.28 9.35
CA LEU A 534 14.78 -5.11 7.94
C LEU A 534 16.03 -4.24 7.72
N TRP A 535 16.20 -3.20 8.53
CA TRP A 535 17.42 -2.37 8.50
C TRP A 535 18.67 -3.16 8.86
N LEU A 536 18.60 -4.07 9.83
CA LEU A 536 19.74 -4.95 10.14
C LEU A 536 20.03 -5.94 9.02
N ARG A 537 19.01 -6.50 8.35
CA ARG A 537 19.22 -7.33 7.16
C ARG A 537 19.98 -6.57 6.08
N MET A 538 19.54 -5.34 5.77
CA MET A 538 20.22 -4.49 4.78
C MET A 538 21.64 -4.11 5.23
N ALA A 539 21.83 -3.79 6.51
CA ALA A 539 23.14 -3.42 7.05
C ALA A 539 24.16 -4.58 7.01
N LEU A 540 23.72 -5.81 7.32
CA LEU A 540 24.56 -6.99 7.22
C LEU A 540 25.05 -7.23 5.78
N VAL A 541 24.16 -7.14 4.81
CA VAL A 541 24.51 -7.29 3.39
C VAL A 541 25.46 -6.17 2.95
N ALA A 542 25.17 -4.93 3.30
CA ALA A 542 26.02 -3.79 2.96
C ALA A 542 27.42 -3.92 3.59
N GLN A 543 27.51 -4.36 4.84
CA GLN A 543 28.80 -4.59 5.51
C GLN A 543 29.60 -5.72 4.84
N ALA A 544 28.94 -6.84 4.52
CA ALA A 544 29.58 -7.97 3.84
C ALA A 544 30.13 -7.56 2.46
N GLN A 545 29.41 -6.74 1.69
CA GLN A 545 29.88 -6.23 0.41
C GLN A 545 31.09 -5.29 0.57
N LEU A 546 31.13 -4.46 1.60
CA LEU A 546 32.28 -3.60 1.90
C LEU A 546 33.50 -4.42 2.30
N ASP A 547 33.33 -5.42 3.17
CA ASP A 547 34.42 -6.28 3.66
C ASP A 547 35.03 -7.12 2.52
N ALA A 548 34.18 -7.52 1.57
CA ALA A 548 34.62 -8.24 0.37
C ALA A 548 35.20 -7.35 -0.73
N GLY A 549 35.12 -6.01 -0.58
CA GLY A 549 35.48 -5.07 -1.63
C GLY A 549 34.61 -5.21 -2.89
N SER A 550 33.40 -5.75 -2.75
CA SER A 550 32.43 -5.96 -3.82
C SER A 550 31.31 -4.92 -3.78
N GLY A 551 30.61 -4.74 -4.89
CA GLY A 551 29.51 -3.79 -4.99
C GLY A 551 29.95 -2.31 -4.98
N ASP A 552 28.97 -1.42 -4.71
CA ASP A 552 29.18 0.02 -4.65
C ASP A 552 29.45 0.47 -3.22
N GLY A 553 30.71 0.76 -2.91
CA GLY A 553 31.17 1.11 -1.57
C GLY A 553 30.49 2.37 -0.99
N ASP A 554 30.18 3.39 -1.81
CA ASP A 554 29.47 4.60 -1.33
C ASP A 554 28.02 4.31 -0.99
N PHE A 555 27.37 3.49 -1.79
CA PHE A 555 26.01 3.02 -1.49
C PHE A 555 25.95 2.22 -0.19
N CYS A 556 26.87 1.26 -0.02
CA CYS A 556 26.92 0.44 1.18
C CYS A 556 27.20 1.29 2.44
N ARG A 557 28.15 2.24 2.36
CA ARG A 557 28.38 3.22 3.46
C ARG A 557 27.11 4.05 3.75
N GLY A 558 26.38 4.47 2.72
CA GLY A 558 25.11 5.17 2.85
C GLY A 558 24.05 4.33 3.58
N LYS A 559 23.95 3.03 3.26
CA LYS A 559 23.05 2.09 3.96
C LYS A 559 23.40 1.94 5.44
N LEU A 560 24.67 1.75 5.75
CA LEU A 560 25.15 1.63 7.14
C LEU A 560 24.88 2.90 7.96
N ALA A 561 25.17 4.07 7.40
CA ALA A 561 24.91 5.35 8.06
C ALA A 561 23.41 5.59 8.29
N THR A 562 22.55 5.18 7.34
CA THR A 562 21.10 5.28 7.47
C THR A 562 20.56 4.30 8.52
N SER A 563 21.10 3.07 8.55
CA SER A 563 20.80 2.08 9.60
C SER A 563 21.18 2.61 10.99
N GLU A 564 22.37 3.18 11.14
CA GLU A 564 22.82 3.82 12.39
C GLU A 564 21.84 4.94 12.81
N PHE A 565 21.45 5.82 11.88
CA PHE A 565 20.46 6.87 12.15
C PHE A 565 19.13 6.28 12.60
N TYR A 566 18.65 5.21 11.94
CA TYR A 566 17.43 4.54 12.31
C TYR A 566 17.46 4.04 13.76
N PHE A 567 18.51 3.31 14.14
CA PHE A 567 18.67 2.76 15.48
C PHE A 567 18.85 3.81 16.57
N LYS A 568 19.52 4.93 16.24
CA LYS A 568 19.80 5.99 17.22
C LYS A 568 18.70 7.05 17.33
N ARG A 569 17.88 7.26 16.29
CA ARG A 569 16.95 8.39 16.23
C ARG A 569 15.48 8.00 16.00
N LEU A 570 15.19 6.90 15.30
CA LEU A 570 13.83 6.51 14.97
C LEU A 570 13.35 5.34 15.84
N LEU A 571 14.12 4.29 15.95
CA LEU A 571 13.76 3.13 16.77
C LEU A 571 13.48 3.50 18.25
N PRO A 572 14.17 4.48 18.89
CA PRO A 572 13.85 4.93 20.25
C PRO A 572 12.45 5.50 20.45
N ARG A 573 11.71 5.84 19.37
CA ARG A 573 10.29 6.22 19.44
C ARG A 573 9.41 5.11 20.05
N THR A 574 9.85 3.86 19.97
CA THR A 574 9.22 2.72 20.63
C THR A 574 9.03 2.93 22.14
N ALA A 575 9.89 3.70 22.80
CA ALA A 575 9.76 3.99 24.23
C ALA A 575 8.51 4.84 24.54
N ALA A 576 8.18 5.81 23.70
CA ALA A 576 6.98 6.62 23.84
C ALA A 576 5.71 5.79 23.60
N HIS A 577 5.70 4.98 22.55
CA HIS A 577 4.58 4.06 22.26
C HIS A 577 4.38 3.05 23.40
N ARG A 578 5.47 2.49 23.93
CA ARG A 578 5.40 1.60 25.08
C ARG A 578 4.74 2.30 26.28
N ALA A 579 5.17 3.50 26.62
CA ALA A 579 4.62 4.25 27.74
C ALA A 579 3.11 4.55 27.55
N ALA A 580 2.68 4.87 26.31
CA ALA A 580 1.27 5.07 25.97
C ALA A 580 0.45 3.78 26.10
N ILE A 581 0.96 2.64 25.63
CA ILE A 581 0.32 1.32 25.79
C ILE A 581 0.16 1.01 27.30
N GLU A 582 1.19 1.26 28.11
CA GLU A 582 1.21 0.97 29.54
C GLU A 582 0.31 1.91 30.37
N ALA A 583 -0.09 3.06 29.82
CA ALA A 583 -1.00 4.01 30.49
C ALA A 583 -2.43 3.47 30.63
N GLY A 584 -2.86 2.52 29.79
CA GLY A 584 -4.19 1.91 29.84
C GLY A 584 -5.31 2.81 29.31
N SER A 585 -6.56 2.35 29.48
CA SER A 585 -7.75 2.97 28.89
C SER A 585 -8.34 4.13 29.74
N ASP A 586 -8.04 4.20 31.02
CA ASP A 586 -8.70 5.13 31.95
C ASP A 586 -8.59 6.59 31.53
N CYS A 587 -7.39 7.03 31.15
CA CYS A 587 -7.16 8.41 30.73
C CYS A 587 -7.89 8.81 29.43
N LEU A 588 -8.35 7.84 28.65
CA LEU A 588 -9.13 8.07 27.42
C LEU A 588 -10.64 8.01 27.68
N MET A 589 -11.09 7.07 28.54
CA MET A 589 -12.50 6.72 28.67
C MET A 589 -13.20 7.42 29.85
N GLN A 590 -12.45 7.99 30.80
CA GLN A 590 -13.04 8.64 31.97
C GLN A 590 -13.55 10.06 31.71
N LEU A 591 -13.10 10.73 30.64
CA LEU A 591 -13.60 12.06 30.30
C LEU A 591 -15.01 11.95 29.72
N PRO A 592 -16.05 12.55 30.35
CA PRO A 592 -17.41 12.59 29.82
C PRO A 592 -17.45 13.29 28.46
N ALA A 593 -18.31 12.77 27.53
CA ALA A 593 -18.36 13.25 26.15
C ALA A 593 -18.65 14.76 26.04
N GLU A 594 -19.48 15.29 26.94
CA GLU A 594 -19.84 16.71 27.01
C GLU A 594 -18.68 17.63 27.34
N LEU A 595 -17.62 17.12 27.97
CA LEU A 595 -16.44 17.92 28.31
C LEU A 595 -15.44 18.09 27.15
N PHE A 596 -15.62 17.36 26.05
CA PHE A 596 -14.79 17.57 24.85
C PHE A 596 -15.13 18.87 24.10
N ALA A 597 -16.27 19.47 24.35
CA ALA A 597 -16.78 20.67 23.65
C ALA A 597 -16.61 21.97 24.43
N LEU A 598 -15.85 22.00 25.52
CA LEU A 598 -15.65 23.18 26.38
C LEU A 598 -14.45 24.00 25.94
#